data_73a2c5ac771987fa129d4410e873bae3
#
_entry.id   73a2c5ac771987fa129d4410e873bae3
#
_cell.length_a   1.000
_cell.length_b   1.000
_cell.length_c   1.000
_cell.angle_alpha   90.00
_cell.angle_beta   90.00
_cell.angle_gamma   90.00
#
_symmetry.space_group_name_H-M   'P 1'
#
loop_
_entity.id
_entity.type
_entity.pdbx_description
1 polymer ?
#
loop_
_entity_poly.entity_id
_entity_poly.type
_entity_poly.pdbx_seq_one_letter_code
_entity_poly.pdbx_strand_id
1 'polypeptide(L)'
;MKKIDWDNLEYYDFVGIVAGIAALIYALYVGTLWYVTYDYRIETRDQMIETYQQLSDPIHSIKDDYGIHQKMLIYFVSGTRTFERDLTDDELEWYGEQLLSRGWKIDKKYTRIDRSRKSTSISLSKGEFACSIHRWDGEKKCSFFLIKRDWIYDKGF
;
A
#
# COMPACT_ATOMS: atom_id res chain seq x y z
N MET A 1 -21.26 40.99 -1.86
CA MET A 1 -21.18 40.09 -0.72
C MET A 1 -22.27 40.44 0.27
N LYS A 2 -23.22 39.55 0.55
CA LYS A 2 -24.20 39.74 1.64
C LYS A 2 -23.47 39.67 2.97
N LYS A 3 -23.65 40.69 3.82
CA LYS A 3 -23.17 40.61 5.21
C LYS A 3 -23.96 39.53 5.95
N ILE A 4 -23.25 38.68 6.64
CA ILE A 4 -23.87 37.67 7.55
C ILE A 4 -24.49 38.45 8.70
N ASP A 5 -25.80 38.27 8.88
CA ASP A 5 -26.52 38.86 10.00
C ASP A 5 -26.46 37.88 11.17
N TRP A 6 -25.56 38.14 12.11
CA TRP A 6 -25.26 37.26 13.25
C TRP A 6 -26.41 37.19 14.28
N ASP A 7 -27.29 38.17 14.28
CA ASP A 7 -28.39 38.28 15.27
C ASP A 7 -29.60 37.43 14.90
N ASN A 8 -29.69 37.03 13.60
CA ASN A 8 -30.83 36.23 13.08
C ASN A 8 -30.39 34.87 12.52
N LEU A 9 -29.23 34.33 12.96
CA LEU A 9 -28.78 33.00 12.53
C LEU A 9 -29.67 31.94 13.13
N GLU A 10 -30.39 31.21 12.28
CA GLU A 10 -31.06 29.98 12.68
C GLU A 10 -30.02 28.90 13.07
N TYR A 11 -30.40 27.99 13.97
CA TYR A 11 -29.50 26.90 14.44
C TYR A 11 -28.79 26.16 13.32
N TYR A 12 -29.51 25.90 12.21
CA TYR A 12 -28.95 25.21 11.04
C TYR A 12 -27.88 26.01 10.28
N ASP A 13 -28.03 27.34 10.22
CA ASP A 13 -27.03 28.23 9.61
C ASP A 13 -25.74 28.25 10.45
N PHE A 14 -25.89 28.31 11.77
CA PHE A 14 -24.75 28.23 12.68
C PHE A 14 -23.99 26.90 12.55
N VAL A 15 -24.69 25.76 12.53
CA VAL A 15 -24.11 24.43 12.31
C VAL A 15 -23.40 24.37 10.97
N GLY A 16 -24.01 24.92 9.91
CA GLY A 16 -23.42 24.99 8.57
C GLY A 16 -22.10 25.78 8.53
N ILE A 17 -22.07 26.94 9.20
CA ILE A 17 -20.88 27.77 9.29
C ILE A 17 -19.75 27.04 10.07
N VAL A 18 -20.06 26.45 11.19
CA VAL A 18 -19.07 25.67 12.00
C VAL A 18 -18.53 24.49 11.21
N ALA A 19 -19.40 23.75 10.53
CA ALA A 19 -18.99 22.63 9.68
C ALA A 19 -18.10 23.11 8.51
N GLY A 20 -18.44 24.24 7.89
CA GLY A 20 -17.63 24.84 6.81
C GLY A 20 -16.24 25.26 7.27
N ILE A 21 -16.15 25.89 8.46
CA ILE A 21 -14.86 26.27 9.06
C ILE A 21 -14.04 25.02 9.39
N ALA A 22 -14.64 24.02 10.00
CA ALA A 22 -13.97 22.76 10.32
C ALA A 22 -13.45 22.05 9.08
N ALA A 23 -14.24 21.99 8.00
CA ALA A 23 -13.82 21.44 6.72
C ALA A 23 -12.66 22.21 6.10
N LEU A 24 -12.66 23.56 6.18
CA LEU A 24 -11.57 24.39 5.70
C LEU A 24 -10.27 24.14 6.48
N ILE A 25 -10.35 24.10 7.83
CA ILE A 25 -9.19 23.80 8.69
C ILE A 25 -8.63 22.41 8.34
N TYR A 26 -9.50 21.42 8.18
CA TYR A 26 -9.08 20.07 7.80
C TYR A 26 -8.41 20.05 6.42
N ALA A 27 -8.96 20.74 5.44
CA ALA A 27 -8.37 20.83 4.10
C ALA A 27 -6.99 21.52 4.11
N LEU A 28 -6.84 22.58 4.87
CA LEU A 28 -5.56 23.26 5.07
C LEU A 28 -4.54 22.36 5.77
N TYR A 29 -4.97 21.61 6.79
CA TYR A 29 -4.12 20.66 7.49
C TYR A 29 -3.62 19.55 6.56
N VAL A 30 -4.52 18.91 5.80
CA VAL A 30 -4.16 17.84 4.86
C VAL A 30 -3.28 18.39 3.72
N GLY A 31 -3.61 19.58 3.20
CA GLY A 31 -2.81 20.24 2.17
C GLY A 31 -1.39 20.58 2.64
N THR A 32 -1.26 21.05 3.88
CA THR A 32 0.06 21.31 4.49
C THR A 32 0.84 20.01 4.66
N LEU A 33 0.22 18.96 5.19
CA LEU A 33 0.85 17.65 5.31
C LEU A 33 1.28 17.12 3.94
N TRP A 34 0.43 17.27 2.93
CA TRP A 34 0.73 16.83 1.57
C TRP A 34 1.99 17.51 1.02
N TYR A 35 2.13 18.81 1.25
CA TYR A 35 3.27 19.61 0.81
C TYR A 35 4.54 19.24 1.61
N VAL A 36 4.46 19.25 2.93
CA VAL A 36 5.64 19.02 3.81
C VAL A 36 6.18 17.60 3.71
N THR A 37 5.31 16.63 3.45
CA THR A 37 5.73 15.21 3.33
C THR A 37 6.02 14.77 1.91
N TYR A 38 6.03 15.69 0.93
CA TYR A 38 6.16 15.34 -0.48
C TYR A 38 7.42 14.53 -0.78
N ASP A 39 8.60 15.06 -0.44
CA ASP A 39 9.89 14.39 -0.71
C ASP A 39 9.99 13.04 -0.01
N TYR A 40 9.59 12.99 1.26
CA TYR A 40 9.53 11.76 2.05
C TYR A 40 8.66 10.68 1.39
N ARG A 41 7.51 11.06 0.87
CA ARG A 41 6.58 10.12 0.21
C ARG A 41 7.13 9.63 -1.13
N ILE A 42 7.79 10.50 -1.89
CA ILE A 42 8.46 10.12 -3.14
C ILE A 42 9.61 9.15 -2.86
N GLU A 43 10.46 9.44 -1.89
CA GLU A 43 11.53 8.53 -1.47
C GLU A 43 10.98 7.18 -1.02
N THR A 44 9.93 7.17 -0.22
CA THR A 44 9.25 5.96 0.23
C THR A 44 8.73 5.12 -0.95
N ARG A 45 8.10 5.77 -1.93
CA ARG A 45 7.64 5.13 -3.17
C ARG A 45 8.80 4.49 -3.92
N ASP A 46 9.89 5.24 -4.10
CA ASP A 46 11.04 4.79 -4.88
C ASP A 46 11.76 3.61 -4.21
N GLN A 47 11.86 3.60 -2.89
CA GLN A 47 12.36 2.45 -2.12
C GLN A 47 11.51 1.19 -2.29
N MET A 48 10.17 1.33 -2.37
CA MET A 48 9.28 0.19 -2.63
C MET A 48 9.44 -0.33 -4.06
N ILE A 49 9.57 0.57 -5.05
CA ILE A 49 9.82 0.20 -6.45
C ILE A 49 11.15 -0.54 -6.56
N GLU A 50 12.20 0.00 -5.99
CA GLU A 50 13.53 -0.62 -5.98
C GLU A 50 13.49 -2.01 -5.33
N THR A 51 12.81 -2.15 -4.20
CA THR A 51 12.63 -3.44 -3.53
C THR A 51 11.96 -4.46 -4.45
N TYR A 52 10.90 -4.07 -5.16
CA TYR A 52 10.21 -4.94 -6.10
C TYR A 52 11.09 -5.32 -7.30
N GLN A 53 11.77 -4.33 -7.91
CA GLN A 53 12.60 -4.53 -9.11
C GLN A 53 13.84 -5.38 -8.84
N GLN A 54 14.36 -5.36 -7.63
CA GLN A 54 15.49 -6.16 -7.21
C GLN A 54 15.17 -7.64 -6.98
N LEU A 55 13.90 -8.04 -6.94
CA LEU A 55 13.51 -9.43 -6.81
C LEU A 55 13.77 -10.16 -8.12
N SER A 56 14.60 -11.20 -8.08
CA SER A 56 14.79 -12.10 -9.22
C SER A 56 13.78 -13.24 -9.19
N ASP A 57 13.38 -13.72 -10.35
CA ASP A 57 12.42 -14.80 -10.48
C ASP A 57 13.08 -16.19 -10.31
N PRO A 58 12.42 -17.15 -9.67
CA PRO A 58 12.90 -18.53 -9.55
C PRO A 58 12.86 -19.28 -10.90
N ILE A 59 11.97 -18.87 -11.78
CA ILE A 59 11.83 -19.31 -13.17
C ILE A 59 11.57 -18.10 -14.06
N HIS A 60 11.83 -18.21 -15.35
CA HIS A 60 11.62 -17.09 -16.28
C HIS A 60 10.16 -16.62 -16.28
N SER A 61 9.95 -15.33 -16.00
CA SER A 61 8.64 -14.69 -16.10
C SER A 61 8.38 -14.25 -17.54
N ILE A 62 7.17 -14.54 -18.03
CA ILE A 62 6.73 -14.12 -19.37
C ILE A 62 6.35 -12.64 -19.34
N LYS A 63 5.80 -12.18 -18.22
CA LYS A 63 5.30 -10.83 -18.06
C LYS A 63 5.49 -10.37 -16.63
N ASP A 64 5.99 -9.16 -16.47
CA ASP A 64 6.11 -8.44 -15.22
C ASP A 64 5.35 -7.12 -15.33
N ASP A 65 4.25 -7.01 -14.60
CA ASP A 65 3.43 -5.80 -14.53
C ASP A 65 3.49 -5.28 -13.09
N TYR A 66 3.83 -4.00 -12.91
CA TYR A 66 3.65 -3.36 -11.61
C TYR A 66 2.96 -2.02 -11.74
N GLY A 67 2.24 -1.65 -10.71
CA GLY A 67 1.52 -0.38 -10.59
C GLY A 67 1.88 0.33 -9.30
N ILE A 68 1.95 1.65 -9.39
CA ILE A 68 2.10 2.53 -8.25
C ILE A 68 0.74 3.12 -7.97
N HIS A 69 0.26 2.94 -6.76
CA HIS A 69 -1.04 3.44 -6.34
C HIS A 69 -0.85 4.44 -5.20
N GLN A 70 -1.70 5.43 -5.19
CA GLN A 70 -1.75 6.43 -4.12
C GLN A 70 -3.15 6.48 -3.53
N LYS A 71 -3.23 6.40 -2.21
CA LYS A 71 -4.43 6.69 -1.45
C LYS A 71 -4.11 7.83 -0.50
N MET A 72 -4.67 9.01 -0.77
CA MET A 72 -4.36 10.25 -0.05
C MET A 72 -2.84 10.51 0.05
N LEU A 73 -2.24 10.31 1.21
CA LEU A 73 -0.81 10.53 1.47
C LEU A 73 0.04 9.25 1.42
N ILE A 74 -0.57 8.08 1.21
CA ILE A 74 0.12 6.79 1.24
C ILE A 74 0.33 6.30 -0.18
N TYR A 75 1.57 5.90 -0.49
CA TYR A 75 1.87 5.11 -1.68
C TYR A 75 1.91 3.62 -1.34
N PHE A 76 1.50 2.80 -2.29
CA PHE A 76 1.76 1.37 -2.29
C PHE A 76 2.09 0.91 -3.71
N VAL A 77 2.89 -0.13 -3.77
CA VAL A 77 3.29 -0.78 -5.02
C VAL A 77 2.64 -2.15 -5.08
N SER A 78 1.91 -2.41 -6.15
CA SER A 78 1.43 -3.76 -6.45
C SER A 78 2.12 -4.27 -7.70
N GLY A 79 2.53 -5.53 -7.70
CA GLY A 79 3.15 -6.18 -8.85
C GLY A 79 2.52 -7.53 -9.11
N THR A 80 2.57 -7.96 -10.36
CA THR A 80 2.15 -9.30 -10.77
C THR A 80 3.11 -9.83 -11.79
N ARG A 81 3.74 -10.97 -11.49
CA ARG A 81 4.58 -11.72 -12.43
C ARG A 81 3.83 -12.92 -12.95
N THR A 82 3.87 -13.11 -14.26
CA THR A 82 3.21 -14.22 -14.95
C THR A 82 4.26 -15.18 -15.49
N PHE A 83 4.02 -16.48 -15.34
CA PHE A 83 4.95 -17.55 -15.67
C PHE A 83 4.34 -18.53 -16.69
N GLU A 84 5.14 -19.41 -17.27
CA GLU A 84 4.65 -20.45 -18.19
C GLU A 84 3.85 -21.53 -17.46
N ARG A 85 4.16 -21.78 -16.19
CA ARG A 85 3.48 -22.74 -15.31
C ARG A 85 3.20 -22.15 -13.94
N ASP A 86 2.44 -22.85 -13.14
CA ASP A 86 2.22 -22.50 -11.75
C ASP A 86 3.53 -22.56 -10.96
N LEU A 87 3.71 -21.62 -10.05
CA LEU A 87 4.79 -21.66 -9.08
C LEU A 87 4.52 -22.72 -8.02
N THR A 88 5.56 -23.39 -7.59
CA THR A 88 5.53 -24.27 -6.41
C THR A 88 5.61 -23.45 -5.11
N ASP A 89 5.38 -24.10 -3.96
CA ASP A 89 5.56 -23.46 -2.67
C ASP A 89 7.04 -23.06 -2.43
N ASP A 90 8.00 -23.91 -2.87
CA ASP A 90 9.43 -23.62 -2.76
C ASP A 90 9.85 -22.41 -3.63
N GLU A 91 9.25 -22.26 -4.81
CA GLU A 91 9.49 -21.10 -5.67
C GLU A 91 8.86 -19.83 -5.13
N LEU A 92 7.77 -19.92 -4.39
CA LEU A 92 7.23 -18.79 -3.65
C LEU A 92 8.17 -18.41 -2.48
N GLU A 93 8.73 -19.41 -1.79
CA GLU A 93 9.70 -19.20 -0.71
C GLU A 93 10.98 -18.56 -1.20
N TRP A 94 11.41 -18.81 -2.43
CA TRP A 94 12.54 -18.15 -3.06
C TRP A 94 12.49 -16.61 -2.95
N TYR A 95 11.33 -16.01 -3.18
CA TYR A 95 11.16 -14.57 -3.00
C TYR A 95 11.31 -14.15 -1.53
N GLY A 96 10.76 -14.96 -0.62
CA GLY A 96 10.92 -14.74 0.81
C GLY A 96 12.38 -14.76 1.23
N GLU A 97 13.16 -15.73 0.76
CA GLU A 97 14.60 -15.86 1.05
C GLU A 97 15.42 -14.68 0.53
N GLN A 98 15.10 -14.18 -0.67
CA GLN A 98 15.75 -12.98 -1.20
C GLN A 98 15.51 -11.76 -0.30
N LEU A 99 14.29 -11.59 0.20
CA LEU A 99 13.98 -10.49 1.12
C LEU A 99 14.66 -10.71 2.48
N LEU A 100 14.68 -11.95 3.00
CA LEU A 100 15.40 -12.29 4.23
C LEU A 100 16.88 -11.94 4.14
N SER A 101 17.55 -12.26 3.03
CA SER A 101 18.97 -11.94 2.80
C SER A 101 19.24 -10.43 2.78
N ARG A 102 18.20 -9.61 2.56
CA ARG A 102 18.24 -8.14 2.59
C ARG A 102 17.76 -7.52 3.91
N GLY A 103 17.64 -8.35 4.94
CA GLY A 103 17.27 -7.92 6.29
C GLY A 103 15.79 -7.77 6.55
N TRP A 104 14.92 -8.32 5.69
CA TRP A 104 13.50 -8.46 5.98
C TRP A 104 13.29 -9.62 6.97
N LYS A 105 12.14 -9.63 7.63
CA LYS A 105 11.72 -10.70 8.55
C LYS A 105 10.38 -11.25 8.09
N ILE A 106 10.20 -12.56 8.17
CA ILE A 106 8.90 -13.19 7.94
C ILE A 106 8.03 -12.93 9.16
N ASP A 107 6.92 -12.24 8.97
CA ASP A 107 5.92 -12.01 10.01
C ASP A 107 4.94 -13.18 10.06
N LYS A 108 4.53 -13.66 8.89
CA LYS A 108 3.55 -14.73 8.77
C LYS A 108 3.66 -15.44 7.42
N LYS A 109 3.54 -16.77 7.47
CA LYS A 109 3.28 -17.61 6.29
C LYS A 109 1.95 -18.31 6.53
N TYR A 110 1.04 -18.23 5.59
CA TYR A 110 -0.27 -18.86 5.72
C TYR A 110 -0.79 -19.37 4.39
N THR A 111 -1.54 -20.45 4.49
CA THR A 111 -2.29 -21.04 3.40
C THR A 111 -3.77 -20.88 3.69
N ARG A 112 -4.51 -20.36 2.72
CA ARG A 112 -5.97 -20.20 2.79
C ARG A 112 -6.62 -21.02 1.69
N ILE A 113 -7.76 -21.61 2.01
CA ILE A 113 -8.61 -22.27 1.01
C ILE A 113 -9.87 -21.41 0.89
N ASP A 114 -10.13 -20.90 -0.32
CA ASP A 114 -11.34 -20.15 -0.65
C ASP A 114 -12.00 -20.79 -1.86
N ARG A 115 -13.27 -21.23 -1.70
CA ARG A 115 -14.09 -21.85 -2.77
C ARG A 115 -13.34 -22.93 -3.56
N SER A 116 -12.66 -23.83 -2.86
CA SER A 116 -11.87 -24.95 -3.42
C SER A 116 -10.54 -24.54 -4.06
N ARG A 117 -10.13 -23.27 -3.99
CA ARG A 117 -8.81 -22.84 -4.41
C ARG A 117 -7.90 -22.62 -3.20
N LYS A 118 -6.75 -23.22 -3.25
CA LYS A 118 -5.69 -22.99 -2.25
C LYS A 118 -4.89 -21.75 -2.66
N SER A 119 -4.60 -20.88 -1.71
CA SER A 119 -3.65 -19.80 -1.88
C SER A 119 -2.58 -19.84 -0.82
N THR A 120 -1.35 -19.55 -1.18
CA THR A 120 -0.23 -19.44 -0.25
C THR A 120 0.28 -18.01 -0.26
N SER A 121 0.52 -17.46 0.92
CA SER A 121 1.00 -16.08 1.09
C SER A 121 2.11 -16.02 2.12
N ILE A 122 3.09 -15.18 1.85
CA ILE A 122 4.18 -14.84 2.75
C ILE A 122 4.11 -13.33 3.03
N SER A 123 4.01 -12.97 4.30
CA SER A 123 4.07 -11.58 4.74
C SER A 123 5.40 -11.33 5.41
N LEU A 124 6.08 -10.27 5.00
CA LEU A 124 7.39 -9.87 5.51
C LEU A 124 7.37 -8.40 5.91
N SER A 125 8.26 -8.04 6.83
CA SER A 125 8.47 -6.66 7.24
C SER A 125 9.95 -6.31 7.37
N LYS A 126 10.26 -5.01 7.16
CA LYS A 126 11.58 -4.41 7.41
C LYS A 126 11.39 -2.98 7.91
N GLY A 127 11.59 -2.78 9.22
CA GLY A 127 11.20 -1.53 9.87
C GLY A 127 9.70 -1.27 9.68
N GLU A 128 9.36 -0.16 9.07
CA GLU A 128 7.96 0.22 8.77
C GLU A 128 7.44 -0.35 7.44
N PHE A 129 8.31 -0.93 6.61
CA PHE A 129 7.91 -1.53 5.34
C PHE A 129 7.28 -2.91 5.56
N ALA A 130 6.21 -3.18 4.84
CA ALA A 130 5.57 -4.48 4.75
C ALA A 130 5.49 -4.93 3.29
N CYS A 131 5.79 -6.21 3.06
CA CYS A 131 5.65 -6.87 1.77
C CYS A 131 4.76 -8.10 1.94
N SER A 132 3.83 -8.29 1.03
CA SER A 132 3.04 -9.51 0.94
C SER A 132 3.23 -10.12 -0.44
N ILE A 133 3.57 -11.39 -0.49
CA ILE A 133 3.75 -12.17 -1.71
C ILE A 133 2.68 -13.26 -1.71
N HIS A 134 1.97 -13.37 -2.82
CA HIS A 134 0.78 -14.20 -2.87
C HIS A 134 0.69 -14.97 -4.19
N ARG A 135 0.31 -16.25 -4.13
CA ARG A 135 -0.04 -17.07 -5.28
C ARG A 135 -1.33 -17.85 -5.03
N TRP A 136 -2.05 -18.17 -6.11
CA TRP A 136 -3.15 -19.11 -6.12
C TRP A 136 -2.75 -20.37 -6.85
N ASP A 137 -3.13 -21.54 -6.31
CA ASP A 137 -2.95 -22.82 -7.02
C ASP A 137 -3.78 -22.82 -8.31
N GLY A 138 -3.20 -23.27 -9.41
CA GLY A 138 -3.81 -23.23 -10.74
C GLY A 138 -3.72 -21.87 -11.44
N GLU A 139 -3.05 -20.89 -10.86
CA GLU A 139 -2.76 -19.61 -11.50
C GLU A 139 -1.26 -19.43 -11.76
N LYS A 140 -0.92 -19.16 -13.00
CA LYS A 140 0.45 -18.93 -13.45
C LYS A 140 0.95 -17.53 -13.06
N LYS A 141 0.54 -17.06 -11.88
CA LYS A 141 0.80 -15.70 -11.41
C LYS A 141 1.26 -15.67 -9.96
N CYS A 142 2.17 -14.74 -9.69
CA CYS A 142 2.55 -14.35 -8.34
C CYS A 142 2.31 -12.86 -8.17
N SER A 143 1.59 -12.49 -7.14
CA SER A 143 1.25 -11.11 -6.84
C SER A 143 2.06 -10.60 -5.65
N PHE A 144 2.48 -9.34 -5.75
CA PHE A 144 3.27 -8.64 -4.75
C PHE A 144 2.54 -7.40 -4.30
N PHE A 145 2.62 -7.09 -3.03
CA PHE A 145 2.08 -5.86 -2.47
C PHE A 145 3.07 -5.31 -1.45
N LEU A 146 3.53 -4.09 -1.68
CA LEU A 146 4.45 -3.38 -0.79
C LEU A 146 3.81 -2.09 -0.31
N ILE A 147 3.95 -1.83 0.99
CA ILE A 147 3.43 -0.62 1.64
C ILE A 147 4.37 -0.22 2.77
N LYS A 148 4.43 1.07 3.08
CA LYS A 148 5.04 1.56 4.31
C LYS A 148 3.94 1.87 5.33
N ARG A 149 4.07 1.28 6.52
CA ARG A 149 3.18 1.46 7.68
C ARG A 149 3.86 2.36 8.69
N ASP A 150 3.90 3.63 8.38
CA ASP A 150 4.47 4.68 9.21
C ASP A 150 3.39 5.50 9.93
N TRP A 151 3.79 6.59 10.54
CA TRP A 151 2.88 7.49 11.23
C TRP A 151 1.79 8.11 10.33
N ILE A 152 2.04 8.23 9.01
CA ILE A 152 1.03 8.69 8.04
C ILE A 152 -0.04 7.62 7.88
N TYR A 153 0.39 6.36 7.72
CA TYR A 153 -0.50 5.21 7.63
C TYR A 153 -1.37 5.05 8.89
N ASP A 154 -0.77 5.18 10.07
CA ASP A 154 -1.47 5.03 11.35
C ASP A 154 -2.53 6.10 11.59
N LYS A 155 -2.40 7.27 10.97
CA LYS A 155 -3.41 8.34 10.99
C LYS A 155 -4.57 8.13 10.02
N GLY A 156 -4.55 7.06 9.21
CA GLY A 156 -5.64 6.69 8.30
C GLY A 156 -5.70 7.51 7.01
N PHE A 157 -4.59 8.15 6.62
CA PHE A 157 -4.50 8.90 5.36
C PHE A 157 -4.40 8.00 4.15
#